data_530fab5983b1c1258b9b05bd382643ab
#
_entry.id   530fab5983b1c1258b9b05bd382643ab
#
_cell.length_a   1.000
_cell.length_b   1.000
_cell.length_c   1.000
_cell.angle_alpha   90.00
_cell.angle_beta   90.00
_cell.angle_gamma   90.00
#
_symmetry.space_group_name_H-M   'P 1'
#
loop_
_entity.id
_entity.type
_entity.pdbx_description
1 polymer ?
#
loop_
_entity_poly.entity_id
_entity_poly.type
_entity_poly.pdbx_seq_one_letter_code
_entity_poly.pdbx_strand_id
1 'polypeptide(L)'
;MATNVKYYCMGFLIDGTPSVRTFANTKDIEKNNKEYITELKQKVKKMTKEELSVVDIISASDYDLYVNGDGTNTYVRDMETGKPKIYVMPEPTQQEKQIAEVNTISNSVELQTKELKDAMIIALLNNDIELQEELKQEYQELMSNTNNEMKEVVEEW
;
A
#
# COMPACT_ATOMS: atom_id res chain seq x y z
N MET A 1 -18.11 -31.12 2.05
CA MET A 1 -19.47 -30.55 2.26
C MET A 1 -19.35 -29.05 2.09
N ALA A 2 -20.02 -28.48 1.10
CA ALA A 2 -20.11 -27.02 0.98
C ALA A 2 -20.95 -26.52 2.16
N THR A 3 -20.32 -25.83 3.10
CA THR A 3 -21.01 -25.15 4.18
C THR A 3 -21.78 -23.97 3.56
N ASN A 4 -23.10 -24.09 3.53
CA ASN A 4 -24.00 -23.04 3.00
C ASN A 4 -24.03 -21.85 3.98
N VAL A 5 -22.91 -21.17 4.14
CA VAL A 5 -22.81 -19.97 4.96
C VAL A 5 -23.45 -18.83 4.19
N LYS A 6 -24.55 -18.28 4.74
CA LYS A 6 -25.28 -17.17 4.12
C LYS A 6 -24.84 -15.80 4.63
N TYR A 7 -24.31 -15.73 5.84
CA TYR A 7 -23.98 -14.48 6.52
C TYR A 7 -22.64 -14.56 7.23
N TYR A 8 -21.95 -13.42 7.25
CA TYR A 8 -20.71 -13.20 7.97
C TYR A 8 -20.84 -11.97 8.88
N CYS A 9 -20.10 -11.95 9.96
CA CYS A 9 -19.87 -10.75 10.76
C CYS A 9 -18.47 -10.25 10.45
N MET A 10 -18.35 -9.04 9.93
CA MET A 10 -17.09 -8.47 9.46
C MET A 10 -16.84 -7.10 10.07
N GLY A 11 -15.60 -6.87 10.51
CA GLY A 11 -15.11 -5.59 10.99
C GLY A 11 -14.39 -4.83 9.90
N PHE A 12 -14.61 -3.51 9.87
CA PHE A 12 -14.04 -2.59 8.89
C PHE A 12 -13.29 -1.46 9.58
N LEU A 13 -12.19 -1.04 8.97
CA LEU A 13 -11.41 0.13 9.36
C LEU A 13 -12.14 1.42 8.95
N ILE A 14 -11.60 2.57 9.34
CA ILE A 14 -12.22 3.87 9.07
C ILE A 14 -12.34 4.21 7.58
N ASP A 15 -11.47 3.66 6.76
CA ASP A 15 -11.47 3.81 5.30
C ASP A 15 -12.37 2.79 4.57
N GLY A 16 -13.06 1.92 5.33
CA GLY A 16 -13.89 0.86 4.79
C GLY A 16 -13.14 -0.43 4.44
N THR A 17 -11.83 -0.49 4.67
CA THR A 17 -11.03 -1.71 4.44
C THR A 17 -11.50 -2.84 5.37
N PRO A 18 -11.78 -4.05 4.84
CA PRO A 18 -12.12 -5.20 5.67
C PRO A 18 -10.92 -5.68 6.48
N SER A 19 -11.12 -5.95 7.77
CA SER A 19 -10.07 -6.42 8.69
C SER A 19 -10.33 -7.86 9.12
N VAL A 20 -11.22 -8.08 10.05
CA VAL A 20 -11.50 -9.40 10.66
C VAL A 20 -12.92 -9.86 10.41
N ARG A 21 -13.12 -11.17 10.40
CA ARG A 21 -14.40 -11.79 10.08
C ARG A 21 -14.65 -13.08 10.84
N THR A 22 -15.92 -13.41 11.00
CA THR A 22 -16.39 -14.72 11.50
C THR A 22 -17.72 -15.10 10.86
N PHE A 23 -18.05 -16.38 10.92
CA PHE A 23 -19.35 -16.88 10.44
C PHE A 23 -20.48 -16.39 11.34
N ALA A 24 -21.63 -16.08 10.75
CA ALA A 24 -22.86 -15.80 11.46
C ALA A 24 -23.87 -16.94 11.26
N ASN A 25 -24.55 -17.34 12.36
CA ASN A 25 -25.56 -18.37 12.28
C ASN A 25 -26.78 -17.84 11.49
N THR A 26 -27.09 -18.50 10.39
CA THR A 26 -28.17 -18.10 9.49
C THR A 26 -29.50 -17.97 10.20
N LYS A 27 -29.86 -18.93 11.08
CA LYS A 27 -31.14 -18.93 11.78
C LYS A 27 -31.27 -17.76 12.75
N ASP A 28 -30.21 -17.42 13.46
CA ASP A 28 -30.20 -16.29 14.40
C ASP A 28 -30.25 -14.94 13.68
N ILE A 29 -29.60 -14.84 12.51
CA ILE A 29 -29.68 -13.64 11.69
C ILE A 29 -31.07 -13.46 11.08
N GLU A 30 -31.63 -14.50 10.49
CA GLU A 30 -32.96 -14.46 9.87
C GLU A 30 -34.10 -14.19 10.91
N LYS A 31 -33.90 -14.63 12.15
CA LYS A 31 -34.80 -14.31 13.26
C LYS A 31 -34.55 -12.94 13.91
N ASN A 32 -33.55 -12.19 13.43
CA ASN A 32 -33.13 -10.93 14.03
C ASN A 32 -32.85 -11.03 15.55
N ASN A 33 -32.16 -12.10 15.98
CA ASN A 33 -31.75 -12.32 17.37
C ASN A 33 -30.72 -11.25 17.79
N LYS A 34 -31.19 -10.19 18.43
CA LYS A 34 -30.38 -9.02 18.81
C LYS A 34 -29.25 -9.35 19.78
N GLU A 35 -29.50 -10.26 20.70
CA GLU A 35 -28.52 -10.69 21.70
C GLU A 35 -27.35 -11.39 21.02
N TYR A 36 -27.65 -12.39 20.18
CA TYR A 36 -26.68 -13.10 19.39
C TYR A 36 -25.85 -12.15 18.49
N ILE A 37 -26.54 -11.23 17.79
CA ILE A 37 -25.85 -10.25 16.90
C ILE A 37 -24.91 -9.36 17.70
N THR A 38 -25.30 -8.92 18.89
CA THR A 38 -24.47 -8.07 19.75
C THR A 38 -23.24 -8.81 20.25
N GLU A 39 -23.42 -10.05 20.72
CA GLU A 39 -22.31 -10.90 21.16
C GLU A 39 -21.32 -11.18 20.02
N LEU A 40 -21.84 -11.49 18.82
CA LEU A 40 -21.05 -11.77 17.65
C LEU A 40 -20.20 -10.55 17.22
N LYS A 41 -20.80 -9.36 17.24
CA LYS A 41 -20.07 -8.11 16.96
C LYS A 41 -18.98 -7.82 18.00
N GLN A 42 -19.26 -8.07 19.27
CA GLN A 42 -18.25 -7.94 20.33
C GLN A 42 -17.10 -8.94 20.17
N LYS A 43 -17.42 -10.19 19.77
CA LYS A 43 -16.42 -11.20 19.47
C LYS A 43 -15.49 -10.74 18.36
N VAL A 44 -16.04 -10.21 17.27
CA VAL A 44 -15.24 -9.70 16.14
C VAL A 44 -14.32 -8.57 16.58
N LYS A 45 -14.81 -7.63 17.40
CA LYS A 45 -13.98 -6.55 17.95
C LYS A 45 -12.80 -7.05 18.78
N LYS A 46 -12.92 -8.20 19.43
CA LYS A 46 -11.85 -8.81 20.24
C LYS A 46 -10.85 -9.64 19.41
N MET A 47 -11.16 -9.93 18.15
CA MET A 47 -10.30 -10.74 17.27
C MET A 47 -9.10 -9.98 16.72
N THR A 48 -9.09 -8.66 16.80
CA THR A 48 -8.02 -7.81 16.32
C THR A 48 -7.62 -6.76 17.36
N LYS A 49 -6.37 -6.27 17.22
CA LYS A 49 -5.90 -5.09 17.96
C LYS A 49 -6.13 -3.79 17.19
N GLU A 50 -6.53 -3.88 15.93
CA GLU A 50 -6.87 -2.72 15.11
C GLU A 50 -8.16 -2.08 15.60
N GLU A 51 -8.24 -0.76 15.48
CA GLU A 51 -9.45 -0.02 15.81
C GLU A 51 -10.48 -0.18 14.68
N LEU A 52 -11.51 -0.97 14.93
CA LEU A 52 -12.60 -1.17 13.99
C LEU A 52 -13.59 0.00 14.08
N SER A 53 -13.80 0.69 12.97
CA SER A 53 -14.80 1.76 12.88
C SER A 53 -16.22 1.22 12.87
N VAL A 54 -16.45 0.11 12.16
CA VAL A 54 -17.77 -0.53 12.03
C VAL A 54 -17.63 -2.04 12.07
N VAL A 55 -18.63 -2.71 12.65
CA VAL A 55 -18.79 -4.17 12.59
C VAL A 55 -20.20 -4.49 12.12
N ASP A 56 -20.30 -5.12 10.96
CA ASP A 56 -21.59 -5.41 10.31
C ASP A 56 -21.81 -6.89 10.07
N ILE A 57 -23.09 -7.25 10.00
CA ILE A 57 -23.55 -8.52 9.42
C ILE A 57 -23.69 -8.29 7.91
N ILE A 58 -23.02 -9.09 7.13
CA ILE A 58 -23.01 -9.01 5.67
C ILE A 58 -23.46 -10.31 5.04
N SER A 59 -23.99 -10.25 3.82
CA SER A 59 -24.32 -11.42 3.02
C SER A 59 -23.08 -12.16 2.53
N ALA A 60 -23.24 -13.43 2.16
CA ALA A 60 -22.13 -14.19 1.54
C ALA A 60 -21.68 -13.59 0.22
N SER A 61 -22.57 -12.95 -0.55
CA SER A 61 -22.21 -12.25 -1.79
C SER A 61 -21.39 -11.00 -1.55
N ASP A 62 -21.74 -10.17 -0.55
CA ASP A 62 -20.96 -9.00 -0.19
C ASP A 62 -19.59 -9.42 0.38
N TYR A 63 -19.57 -10.48 1.19
CA TYR A 63 -18.33 -11.07 1.70
C TYR A 63 -17.38 -11.49 0.57
N ASP A 64 -17.90 -12.15 -0.46
CA ASP A 64 -17.11 -12.59 -1.61
C ASP A 64 -16.48 -11.40 -2.34
N LEU A 65 -17.23 -10.31 -2.53
CA LEU A 65 -16.69 -9.07 -3.10
C LEU A 65 -15.57 -8.46 -2.25
N TYR A 66 -15.72 -8.43 -0.92
CA TYR A 66 -14.69 -7.88 -0.04
C TYR A 66 -13.40 -8.72 -0.01
N VAL A 67 -13.50 -10.04 -0.18
CA VAL A 67 -12.35 -10.95 -0.05
C VAL A 67 -11.71 -11.26 -1.40
N ASN A 68 -12.50 -11.52 -2.41
CA ASN A 68 -12.04 -11.98 -3.72
C ASN A 68 -12.18 -10.92 -4.82
N GLY A 69 -12.95 -9.85 -4.57
CA GLY A 69 -13.30 -8.87 -5.60
C GLY A 69 -14.19 -9.47 -6.69
N ASP A 70 -14.18 -8.86 -7.85
CA ASP A 70 -14.90 -9.32 -9.05
C ASP A 70 -13.95 -9.89 -10.13
N GLY A 71 -12.70 -10.15 -9.77
CA GLY A 71 -11.64 -10.56 -10.69
C GLY A 71 -10.87 -9.39 -11.33
N THR A 72 -11.37 -8.16 -11.21
CA THR A 72 -10.74 -6.94 -11.75
C THR A 72 -10.54 -5.90 -10.67
N ASN A 73 -11.52 -5.72 -9.80
CA ASN A 73 -11.56 -4.68 -8.79
C ASN A 73 -11.46 -5.25 -7.37
N THR A 74 -10.87 -4.48 -6.49
CA THR A 74 -10.92 -4.69 -5.03
C THR A 74 -12.08 -3.87 -4.47
N TYR A 75 -12.73 -4.39 -3.42
CA TYR A 75 -13.89 -3.73 -2.81
C TYR A 75 -13.62 -3.37 -1.36
N VAL A 76 -14.13 -2.21 -0.97
CA VAL A 76 -14.17 -1.71 0.41
C VAL A 76 -15.61 -1.39 0.80
N ARG A 77 -15.88 -1.25 2.09
CA ARG A 77 -17.18 -0.82 2.57
C ARG A 77 -17.38 0.67 2.34
N ASP A 78 -18.43 1.04 1.67
CA ASP A 78 -18.90 2.41 1.65
C ASP A 78 -19.40 2.81 3.04
N MET A 79 -18.79 3.82 3.65
CA MET A 79 -19.09 4.20 5.04
C MET A 79 -20.45 4.89 5.19
N GLU A 80 -21.01 5.42 4.10
CA GLU A 80 -22.34 6.04 4.09
C GLU A 80 -23.44 5.03 3.86
N THR A 81 -23.30 4.18 2.83
CA THR A 81 -24.35 3.23 2.43
C THR A 81 -24.24 1.86 3.12
N GLY A 82 -23.08 1.51 3.64
CA GLY A 82 -22.77 0.21 4.23
C GLY A 82 -22.62 -0.93 3.23
N LYS A 83 -22.52 -0.62 1.92
CA LYS A 83 -22.43 -1.60 0.84
C LYS A 83 -21.02 -1.68 0.25
N PRO A 84 -20.67 -2.79 -0.42
CA PRO A 84 -19.42 -2.86 -1.18
C PRO A 84 -19.36 -1.77 -2.24
N LYS A 85 -18.21 -1.09 -2.30
CA LYS A 85 -17.86 -0.18 -3.39
C LYS A 85 -16.45 -0.49 -3.88
N ILE A 86 -16.20 -0.22 -5.15
CA ILE A 86 -14.86 -0.37 -5.73
C ILE A 86 -13.88 0.54 -5.00
N TYR A 87 -12.76 -0.04 -4.57
CA TYR A 87 -11.65 0.73 -4.02
C TYR A 87 -10.95 1.48 -5.15
N VAL A 88 -10.94 2.78 -5.06
CA VAL A 88 -10.16 3.65 -5.94
C VAL A 88 -8.97 4.13 -5.12
N MET A 89 -7.76 3.76 -5.55
CA MET A 89 -6.54 4.25 -4.91
C MET A 89 -6.53 5.77 -5.01
N PRO A 90 -6.39 6.50 -3.89
CA PRO A 90 -6.28 7.95 -3.95
C PRO A 90 -5.07 8.33 -4.80
N GLU A 91 -5.22 9.39 -5.59
CA GLU A 91 -4.09 9.93 -6.33
C GLU A 91 -3.01 10.37 -5.35
N PRO A 92 -1.73 10.08 -5.66
CA PRO A 92 -0.63 10.54 -4.81
C PRO A 92 -0.69 12.06 -4.64
N THR A 93 -0.52 12.52 -3.43
CA THR A 93 -0.39 13.95 -3.14
C THR A 93 0.82 14.53 -3.85
N GLN A 94 0.85 15.84 -4.03
CA GLN A 94 2.04 16.53 -4.58
C GLN A 94 3.31 16.14 -3.80
N GLN A 95 3.21 16.13 -2.48
CA GLN A 95 4.33 15.79 -1.62
C GLN A 95 4.82 14.34 -1.81
N GLU A 96 3.91 13.37 -2.00
CA GLU A 96 4.27 11.99 -2.30
C GLU A 96 4.91 11.85 -3.68
N LYS A 97 4.43 12.59 -4.69
CA LYS A 97 5.04 12.64 -6.03
C LYS A 97 6.46 13.20 -5.96
N GLN A 98 6.67 14.31 -5.24
CA GLN A 98 7.96 14.93 -5.02
C GLN A 98 8.94 13.98 -4.33
N ILE A 99 8.51 13.30 -3.26
CA ILE A 99 9.33 12.30 -2.56
C ILE A 99 9.71 11.14 -3.49
N ALA A 100 8.78 10.66 -4.30
CA ALA A 100 9.04 9.58 -5.26
C ALA A 100 10.07 10.01 -6.31
N GLU A 101 10.00 11.23 -6.80
CA GLU A 101 10.95 11.79 -7.77
C GLU A 101 12.35 11.96 -7.18
N VAL A 102 12.46 12.55 -6.00
CA VAL A 102 13.73 12.65 -5.25
C VAL A 102 14.34 11.27 -5.00
N ASN A 103 13.54 10.28 -4.62
CA ASN A 103 14.03 8.92 -4.42
C ASN A 103 14.53 8.29 -5.72
N THR A 104 13.88 8.56 -6.85
CA THR A 104 14.30 8.07 -8.16
C THR A 104 15.66 8.65 -8.54
N ILE A 105 15.85 9.97 -8.40
CA ILE A 105 17.13 10.64 -8.63
C ILE A 105 18.22 10.07 -7.71
N SER A 106 17.93 9.95 -6.41
CA SER A 106 18.86 9.44 -5.41
C SER A 106 19.34 8.02 -5.73
N ASN A 107 18.42 7.12 -6.08
CA ASN A 107 18.74 5.74 -6.43
C ASN A 107 19.60 5.65 -7.72
N SER A 108 19.28 6.50 -8.71
CA SER A 108 20.07 6.58 -9.95
C SER A 108 21.50 7.04 -9.69
N VAL A 109 21.66 8.07 -8.86
CA VAL A 109 22.98 8.60 -8.48
C VAL A 109 23.80 7.59 -7.68
N GLU A 110 23.15 6.87 -6.75
CA GLU A 110 23.81 5.85 -5.97
C GLU A 110 24.39 4.73 -6.87
N LEU A 111 23.60 4.28 -7.85
CA LEU A 111 24.06 3.27 -8.81
C LEU A 111 25.24 3.76 -9.64
N GLN A 112 25.14 4.95 -10.24
CA GLN A 112 26.20 5.54 -11.07
C GLN A 112 27.47 5.82 -10.25
N THR A 113 27.32 6.30 -9.01
CA THR A 113 28.46 6.53 -8.10
C THR A 113 29.17 5.22 -7.78
N LYS A 114 28.44 4.13 -7.61
CA LYS A 114 29.01 2.80 -7.38
C LYS A 114 29.80 2.32 -8.59
N GLU A 115 29.25 2.47 -9.79
CA GLU A 115 29.92 2.09 -11.04
C GLU A 115 31.22 2.89 -11.26
N LEU A 116 31.20 4.21 -11.05
CA LEU A 116 32.38 5.07 -11.12
C LEU A 116 33.44 4.69 -10.09
N LYS A 117 33.01 4.34 -8.87
CA LYS A 117 33.92 3.89 -7.82
C LYS A 117 34.60 2.57 -8.19
N ASP A 118 33.84 1.61 -8.70
CA ASP A 118 34.40 0.32 -9.12
C ASP A 118 35.38 0.49 -10.29
N ALA A 119 35.06 1.34 -11.27
CA ALA A 119 35.95 1.70 -12.37
C ALA A 119 37.22 2.40 -11.89
N MET A 120 37.11 3.31 -10.91
CA MET A 120 38.26 4.00 -10.31
C MET A 120 39.21 3.02 -9.62
N ILE A 121 38.69 2.01 -8.90
CA ILE A 121 39.51 0.97 -8.26
C ILE A 121 40.33 0.24 -9.33
N ILE A 122 39.72 -0.13 -10.45
CA ILE A 122 40.41 -0.80 -11.58
C ILE A 122 41.49 0.11 -12.19
N ALA A 123 41.16 1.38 -12.44
CA ALA A 123 42.12 2.35 -12.97
C ALA A 123 43.31 2.56 -12.03
N LEU A 124 43.11 2.59 -10.72
CA LEU A 124 44.16 2.67 -9.72
C LEU A 124 45.06 1.41 -9.71
N LEU A 125 44.44 0.21 -9.77
CA LEU A 125 45.19 -1.06 -9.79
C LEU A 125 46.07 -1.19 -11.05
N ASN A 126 45.59 -0.66 -12.18
CA ASN A 126 46.32 -0.67 -13.45
C ASN A 126 47.30 0.53 -13.62
N ASN A 127 47.32 1.44 -12.66
CA ASN A 127 48.07 2.68 -12.71
C ASN A 127 47.76 3.53 -13.97
N ASP A 128 46.48 3.48 -14.40
CA ASP A 128 45.97 4.22 -15.55
C ASP A 128 45.55 5.62 -15.14
N ILE A 129 46.47 6.56 -15.27
CA ILE A 129 46.30 7.94 -14.82
C ILE A 129 45.29 8.69 -15.69
N GLU A 130 45.22 8.41 -16.97
CA GLU A 130 44.30 9.05 -17.90
C GLU A 130 42.84 8.68 -17.55
N LEU A 131 42.56 7.41 -17.36
CA LEU A 131 41.27 6.94 -16.96
C LEU A 131 40.88 7.46 -15.56
N GLN A 132 41.80 7.58 -14.62
CA GLN A 132 41.55 8.18 -13.32
C GLN A 132 41.05 9.64 -13.40
N GLU A 133 41.66 10.44 -14.30
CA GLU A 133 41.24 11.83 -14.50
C GLU A 133 39.87 11.92 -15.19
N GLU A 134 39.60 11.08 -16.19
CA GLU A 134 38.28 10.98 -16.81
C GLU A 134 37.19 10.63 -15.81
N LEU A 135 37.39 9.62 -14.98
CA LEU A 135 36.42 9.19 -13.97
C LEU A 135 36.18 10.27 -12.89
N LYS A 136 37.19 11.06 -12.54
CA LYS A 136 36.98 12.21 -11.65
C LYS A 136 36.09 13.27 -12.26
N GLN A 137 36.29 13.56 -13.56
CA GLN A 137 35.45 14.53 -14.27
C GLN A 137 34.02 14.03 -14.38
N GLU A 138 33.80 12.77 -14.75
CA GLU A 138 32.45 12.16 -14.76
C GLU A 138 31.77 12.24 -13.41
N TYR A 139 32.47 11.98 -12.32
CA TYR A 139 31.90 12.10 -10.96
C TYR A 139 31.49 13.55 -10.64
N GLN A 140 32.34 14.54 -11.02
CA GLN A 140 32.03 15.96 -10.78
C GLN A 140 30.81 16.40 -11.59
N GLU A 141 30.69 15.97 -12.84
CA GLU A 141 29.54 16.24 -13.70
C GLU A 141 28.28 15.58 -13.15
N LEU A 142 28.36 14.32 -12.72
CA LEU A 142 27.25 13.61 -12.08
C LEU A 142 26.73 14.36 -10.86
N MET A 143 27.61 14.80 -9.97
CA MET A 143 27.24 15.53 -8.76
C MET A 143 26.64 16.91 -9.07
N SER A 144 27.17 17.63 -10.08
CA SER A 144 26.65 18.91 -10.53
C SER A 144 25.25 18.77 -11.12
N ASN A 145 25.05 17.80 -12.00
CA ASN A 145 23.76 17.53 -12.63
C ASN A 145 22.72 17.11 -11.59
N THR A 146 23.09 16.22 -10.67
CA THR A 146 22.22 15.80 -9.57
C THR A 146 21.76 16.96 -8.71
N ASN A 147 22.68 17.87 -8.35
CA ASN A 147 22.34 19.05 -7.56
C ASN A 147 21.35 19.97 -8.29
N ASN A 148 21.48 20.09 -9.62
CA ASN A 148 20.55 20.88 -10.43
C ASN A 148 19.17 20.22 -10.52
N GLU A 149 19.12 18.91 -10.81
CA GLU A 149 17.87 18.15 -10.85
C GLU A 149 17.13 18.19 -9.50
N MET A 150 17.84 18.01 -8.38
CA MET A 150 17.25 18.11 -7.05
C MET A 150 16.69 19.53 -6.75
N LYS A 151 17.35 20.59 -7.21
CA LYS A 151 16.85 21.96 -7.07
C LYS A 151 15.58 22.17 -7.90
N GLU A 152 15.57 21.71 -9.14
CA GLU A 152 14.40 21.82 -10.02
C GLU A 152 13.19 21.14 -9.37
N VAL A 153 13.33 19.90 -8.85
CA VAL A 153 12.25 19.20 -8.16
C VAL A 153 11.75 19.97 -6.94
N VAL A 154 12.61 20.69 -6.22
CA VAL A 154 12.21 21.49 -5.04
C VAL A 154 11.56 22.81 -5.45
N GLU A 155 11.99 23.44 -6.55
CA GLU A 155 11.51 24.75 -7.01
C GLU A 155 10.21 24.69 -7.81
N GLU A 156 9.91 23.53 -8.46
CA GLU A 156 8.67 23.32 -9.22
C GLU A 156 7.42 23.14 -8.35
N TRP A 157 7.58 23.04 -7.02
CA TRP A 157 6.52 22.75 -6.04
C TRP A 157 6.38 23.83 -4.97
#